data_4c8102db78f6e93399285a2dbe7fa796
#
_entry.id   4c8102db78f6e93399285a2dbe7fa796
#
_cell.length_a   1.000
_cell.length_b   1.000
_cell.length_c   1.000
_cell.angle_alpha   90.00
_cell.angle_beta   90.00
_cell.angle_gamma   90.00
#
_symmetry.space_group_name_H-M   'P 1'
#
loop_
_entity.id
_entity.type
_entity.pdbx_description
1 polymer ?
#
loop_
_entity_poly.entity_id
_entity_poly.type
_entity_poly.pdbx_seq_one_letter_code
_entity_poly.pdbx_strand_id
1 'polypeptide(L)'
;MAKALVYPRILGTSVNTSFGQNIQIFISQLAQVAGCASGIDGIDIEFVDALDGRKKYCQCKAGPQTINKDDVDTILGHFKRLIGKARLDRIPLQMDDMIVGVLYGERISANYKTIATTYPVYCGAEFWEHITGDKTFYYQLAKAFGEVVEEDGIDGSSLILQKVEDIAREITEKGG
;
A
#
# COMPACT_ATOMS: atom_id res chain seq x y z
N MET A 1 -15.94 0.74 18.95
CA MET A 1 -16.16 -0.40 18.03
C MET A 1 -16.70 0.01 16.64
N ALA A 2 -17.67 0.92 16.53
CA ALA A 2 -18.26 1.31 15.25
C ALA A 2 -17.27 1.99 14.27
N LYS A 3 -16.37 2.84 14.75
CA LYS A 3 -15.39 3.55 13.89
C LYS A 3 -14.41 2.62 13.17
N ALA A 4 -13.95 1.54 13.81
CA ALA A 4 -13.00 0.59 13.21
C ALA A 4 -13.58 -0.19 12.02
N LEU A 5 -14.89 -0.36 11.92
CA LEU A 5 -15.55 -1.01 10.79
C LEU A 5 -15.96 -0.04 9.67
N VAL A 6 -16.15 1.24 10.00
CA VAL A 6 -16.58 2.27 9.04
C VAL A 6 -15.43 2.69 8.13
N TYR A 7 -14.24 2.93 8.66
CA TYR A 7 -13.10 3.41 7.87
C TYR A 7 -12.64 2.45 6.77
N PRO A 8 -12.46 1.14 7.01
CA PRO A 8 -12.15 0.20 5.94
C PRO A 8 -13.22 0.15 4.85
N ARG A 9 -14.50 0.31 5.21
CA ARG A 9 -15.60 0.33 4.26
C ARG A 9 -15.59 1.59 3.40
N ILE A 10 -15.35 2.75 3.98
CA ILE A 10 -15.25 4.03 3.25
C ILE A 10 -14.08 3.97 2.27
N LEU A 11 -12.87 3.58 2.71
CA LEU A 11 -11.72 3.42 1.85
C LEU A 11 -11.96 2.37 0.76
N GLY A 12 -12.52 1.21 1.10
CA GLY A 12 -12.82 0.16 0.14
C GLY A 12 -13.81 0.64 -0.93
N THR A 13 -14.84 1.37 -0.56
CA THR A 13 -15.81 1.95 -1.51
C THR A 13 -15.13 3.01 -2.37
N SER A 14 -14.35 3.92 -1.80
CA SER A 14 -13.64 4.97 -2.52
C SER A 14 -12.58 4.41 -3.46
N VAL A 15 -11.78 3.43 -3.01
CA VAL A 15 -10.79 2.73 -3.84
C VAL A 15 -11.47 1.96 -4.99
N ASN A 16 -12.56 1.24 -4.72
CA ASN A 16 -13.26 0.48 -5.76
C ASN A 16 -14.02 1.37 -6.75
N THR A 17 -14.52 2.51 -6.32
CA THR A 17 -15.34 3.42 -7.15
C THR A 17 -14.49 4.45 -7.90
N SER A 18 -13.54 5.07 -7.20
CA SER A 18 -12.69 6.14 -7.76
C SER A 18 -11.38 5.62 -8.38
N PHE A 19 -10.88 4.48 -7.89
CA PHE A 19 -9.63 3.87 -8.35
C PHE A 19 -9.79 2.52 -9.04
N GLY A 20 -11.02 1.96 -9.14
CA GLY A 20 -11.24 0.62 -9.67
C GLY A 20 -10.70 0.37 -11.09
N GLN A 21 -10.58 1.43 -11.90
CA GLN A 21 -9.90 1.42 -13.20
C GLN A 21 -8.53 2.13 -13.18
N ASN A 22 -8.19 2.83 -12.09
CA ASN A 22 -7.03 3.70 -11.99
C ASN A 22 -6.12 3.39 -10.79
N ILE A 23 -6.22 2.18 -10.23
CA ILE A 23 -5.36 1.77 -9.09
C ILE A 23 -3.87 1.93 -9.41
N GLN A 24 -3.45 1.73 -10.65
CA GLN A 24 -2.07 1.89 -11.10
C GLN A 24 -1.64 3.37 -11.06
N ILE A 25 -2.54 4.29 -11.39
CA ILE A 25 -2.27 5.74 -11.28
C ILE A 25 -2.08 6.11 -9.81
N PHE A 26 -2.96 5.62 -8.93
CA PHE A 26 -2.84 5.83 -7.49
C PHE A 26 -1.52 5.28 -6.94
N ILE A 27 -1.15 4.05 -7.30
CA ILE A 27 0.13 3.44 -6.91
C ILE A 27 1.31 4.27 -7.41
N SER A 28 1.26 4.76 -8.65
CA SER A 28 2.31 5.62 -9.21
C SER A 28 2.46 6.94 -8.45
N GLN A 29 1.37 7.54 -8.02
CA GLN A 29 1.38 8.77 -7.22
C GLN A 29 1.81 8.50 -5.78
N LEU A 30 1.37 7.41 -5.19
CA LEU A 30 1.88 6.95 -3.90
C LEU A 30 3.40 6.76 -3.95
N ALA A 31 3.92 6.18 -5.03
CA ALA A 31 5.35 6.02 -5.22
C ALA A 31 6.12 7.35 -5.27
N GLN A 32 5.54 8.41 -5.84
CA GLN A 32 6.15 9.74 -5.87
C GLN A 32 6.24 10.38 -4.48
N VAL A 33 5.28 10.08 -3.61
CA VAL A 33 5.21 10.64 -2.24
C VAL A 33 6.01 9.80 -1.24
N ALA A 34 5.90 8.49 -1.33
CA ALA A 34 6.44 7.57 -0.33
C ALA A 34 7.83 7.01 -0.69
N GLY A 35 8.24 7.11 -1.95
CA GLY A 35 9.49 6.51 -2.42
C GLY A 35 9.68 6.71 -3.91
N CYS A 36 9.76 5.64 -4.67
CA CYS A 36 9.81 5.68 -6.13
C CYS A 36 9.04 4.50 -6.75
N ALA A 37 8.54 4.73 -7.97
CA ALA A 37 8.03 3.64 -8.79
C ALA A 37 9.17 2.66 -9.10
N SER A 38 8.92 1.37 -8.95
CA SER A 38 9.93 0.36 -9.22
C SER A 38 10.04 0.05 -10.72
N GLY A 39 11.27 -0.10 -11.19
CA GLY A 39 11.56 -0.66 -12.52
C GLY A 39 11.66 -2.18 -12.50
N ILE A 40 11.42 -2.84 -11.38
CA ILE A 40 11.57 -4.28 -11.20
C ILE A 40 10.23 -4.97 -11.50
N ASP A 41 10.26 -5.98 -12.35
CA ASP A 41 9.06 -6.76 -12.68
C ASP A 41 8.37 -7.32 -11.43
N GLY A 42 7.07 -7.03 -11.31
CA GLY A 42 6.23 -7.45 -10.20
C GLY A 42 6.41 -6.67 -8.89
N ILE A 43 7.20 -5.59 -8.90
CA ILE A 43 7.31 -4.65 -7.78
C ILE A 43 6.72 -3.30 -8.21
N ASP A 44 5.77 -2.81 -7.44
CA ASP A 44 5.07 -1.57 -7.77
C ASP A 44 5.81 -0.33 -7.24
N ILE A 45 6.23 -0.36 -5.98
CA ILE A 45 6.93 0.74 -5.33
C ILE A 45 8.16 0.26 -4.54
N GLU A 46 9.14 1.15 -4.43
CA GLU A 46 10.30 1.00 -3.54
C GLU A 46 10.30 2.18 -2.57
N PHE A 47 10.40 1.91 -1.28
CA PHE A 47 10.42 2.97 -0.25
C PHE A 47 11.33 2.59 0.91
N VAL A 48 11.72 3.58 1.72
CA VAL A 48 12.40 3.34 2.99
C VAL A 48 11.34 3.23 4.07
N ASP A 49 11.31 2.08 4.74
CA ASP A 49 10.37 1.80 5.81
C ASP A 49 10.63 2.73 7.00
N ALA A 50 9.61 3.46 7.41
CA ALA A 50 9.73 4.45 8.47
C ALA A 50 9.95 3.83 9.88
N LEU A 51 9.67 2.52 10.03
CA LEU A 51 9.81 1.84 11.32
C LEU A 51 11.18 1.17 11.50
N ASP A 52 11.74 0.58 10.43
CA ASP A 52 13.01 -0.14 10.50
C ASP A 52 14.16 0.51 9.72
N GLY A 53 13.87 1.55 8.94
CA GLY A 53 14.85 2.29 8.15
C GLY A 53 15.40 1.52 6.93
N ARG A 54 14.82 0.38 6.58
CA ARG A 54 15.30 -0.47 5.49
C ARG A 54 14.53 -0.18 4.20
N LYS A 55 15.21 -0.35 3.06
CA LYS A 55 14.56 -0.27 1.76
C LYS A 55 13.66 -1.48 1.56
N LYS A 56 12.40 -1.25 1.26
CA LYS A 56 11.40 -2.26 0.93
C LYS A 56 11.06 -2.26 -0.55
N TYR A 57 10.77 -3.45 -1.04
CA TYR A 57 10.30 -3.75 -2.39
C TYR A 57 8.87 -4.25 -2.27
N CYS A 58 7.92 -3.40 -2.63
CA CYS A 58 6.52 -3.61 -2.32
C CYS A 58 5.70 -3.91 -3.57
N GLN A 59 4.92 -4.99 -3.51
CA GLN A 59 3.82 -5.23 -4.42
C GLN A 59 2.53 -4.76 -3.76
N CYS A 60 1.85 -3.79 -4.39
CA CYS A 60 0.63 -3.19 -3.86
C CYS A 60 -0.63 -3.95 -4.30
N LYS A 61 -1.58 -4.07 -3.40
CA LYS A 61 -2.92 -4.62 -3.65
C LYS A 61 -3.99 -3.70 -3.06
N ALA A 62 -5.11 -3.56 -3.76
CA ALA A 62 -6.15 -2.66 -3.33
C ALA A 62 -6.74 -3.05 -1.97
N GLY A 63 -7.15 -4.28 -1.79
CA GLY A 63 -7.86 -4.71 -0.59
C GLY A 63 -7.60 -6.14 -0.16
N PRO A 64 -8.11 -6.53 1.02
CA PRO A 64 -7.77 -7.79 1.69
C PRO A 64 -8.38 -9.05 1.05
N GLN A 65 -9.25 -8.90 0.04
CA GLN A 65 -9.94 -9.98 -0.65
C GLN A 65 -9.66 -9.97 -2.17
N THR A 66 -8.67 -9.19 -2.65
CA THR A 66 -8.50 -8.91 -4.08
C THR A 66 -7.58 -9.89 -4.80
N ILE A 67 -6.99 -10.87 -4.11
CA ILE A 67 -6.14 -11.88 -4.73
C ILE A 67 -6.76 -13.28 -4.68
N ASN A 68 -6.53 -14.04 -5.74
CA ASN A 68 -6.87 -15.47 -5.83
C ASN A 68 -5.62 -16.35 -5.62
N LYS A 69 -5.73 -17.66 -5.83
CA LYS A 69 -4.64 -18.60 -5.64
C LYS A 69 -3.52 -18.43 -6.67
N ASP A 70 -3.87 -18.10 -7.92
CA ASP A 70 -2.88 -17.91 -8.98
C ASP A 70 -2.07 -16.63 -8.75
N ASP A 71 -2.69 -15.62 -8.15
CA ASP A 71 -1.99 -14.41 -7.72
C ASP A 71 -0.95 -14.71 -6.64
N VAL A 72 -1.22 -15.65 -5.72
CA VAL A 72 -0.25 -16.08 -4.70
C VAL A 72 1.01 -16.62 -5.36
N ASP A 73 0.87 -17.54 -6.30
CA ASP A 73 2.02 -18.14 -7.00
C ASP A 73 2.79 -17.10 -7.81
N THR A 74 2.08 -16.16 -8.43
CA THR A 74 2.66 -15.05 -9.18
C THR A 74 3.49 -14.14 -8.26
N ILE A 75 2.94 -13.71 -7.13
CA ILE A 75 3.61 -12.85 -6.14
C ILE A 75 4.89 -13.55 -5.61
N LEU A 76 4.76 -14.80 -5.18
CA LEU A 76 5.90 -15.58 -4.70
C LEU A 76 6.98 -15.76 -5.78
N GLY A 77 6.56 -15.92 -7.03
CA GLY A 77 7.45 -15.99 -8.19
C GLY A 77 8.23 -14.69 -8.42
N HIS A 78 7.57 -13.53 -8.32
CA HIS A 78 8.22 -12.22 -8.43
C HIS A 78 9.30 -12.04 -7.35
N PHE A 79 8.97 -12.31 -6.10
CA PHE A 79 9.93 -12.17 -5.00
C PHE A 79 11.12 -13.13 -5.11
N LYS A 80 10.89 -14.38 -5.53
CA LYS A 80 11.98 -15.34 -5.81
C LYS A 80 12.92 -14.85 -6.90
N ARG A 81 12.38 -14.27 -8.00
CA ARG A 81 13.20 -13.67 -9.06
C ARG A 81 14.02 -12.50 -8.57
N LEU A 82 13.43 -11.63 -7.74
CA LEU A 82 14.14 -10.50 -7.14
C LEU A 82 15.30 -10.96 -6.27
N ILE A 83 15.09 -11.97 -5.42
CA ILE A 83 16.16 -12.57 -4.60
C ILE A 83 17.28 -13.13 -5.49
N GLY A 84 16.92 -13.86 -6.54
CA GLY A 84 17.89 -14.43 -7.48
C GLY A 84 18.76 -13.34 -8.10
N LYS A 85 18.13 -12.25 -8.58
CA LYS A 85 18.83 -11.10 -9.18
C LYS A 85 19.72 -10.40 -8.14
N ALA A 86 19.19 -10.12 -6.95
CA ALA A 86 19.95 -9.47 -5.89
C ALA A 86 21.22 -10.26 -5.50
N ARG A 87 21.14 -11.59 -5.46
CA ARG A 87 22.30 -12.46 -5.20
C ARG A 87 23.36 -12.34 -6.30
N LEU A 88 22.96 -12.30 -7.57
CA LEU A 88 23.88 -12.12 -8.70
C LEU A 88 24.56 -10.76 -8.63
N ASP A 89 23.81 -9.72 -8.29
CA ASP A 89 24.30 -8.34 -8.21
C ASP A 89 25.00 -8.03 -6.86
N ARG A 90 25.07 -9.03 -5.95
CA ARG A 90 25.64 -8.89 -4.59
C ARG A 90 24.96 -7.81 -3.75
N ILE A 91 23.67 -7.61 -3.96
CA ILE A 91 22.84 -6.68 -3.17
C ILE A 91 22.40 -7.41 -1.89
N PRO A 92 22.61 -6.86 -0.70
CA PRO A 92 22.17 -7.43 0.56
C PRO A 92 20.66 -7.28 0.71
N LEU A 93 19.89 -8.27 0.26
CA LEU A 93 18.44 -8.33 0.33
C LEU A 93 18.02 -9.37 1.36
N GLN A 94 17.19 -8.99 2.32
CA GLN A 94 16.58 -9.90 3.28
C GLN A 94 15.16 -10.27 2.85
N MET A 95 14.62 -11.35 3.42
CA MET A 95 13.28 -11.83 3.07
C MET A 95 12.18 -10.81 3.43
N ASP A 96 12.37 -10.10 4.53
CA ASP A 96 11.46 -9.07 5.03
C ASP A 96 11.61 -7.70 4.35
N ASP A 97 12.52 -7.57 3.39
CA ASP A 97 12.59 -6.41 2.51
C ASP A 97 11.58 -6.49 1.36
N MET A 98 11.06 -7.69 1.07
CA MET A 98 10.01 -7.91 0.07
C MET A 98 8.67 -8.03 0.77
N ILE A 99 7.76 -7.13 0.47
CA ILE A 99 6.47 -7.05 1.16
C ILE A 99 5.30 -6.99 0.20
N VAL A 100 4.14 -7.40 0.67
CA VAL A 100 2.86 -7.08 0.03
C VAL A 100 2.17 -6.02 0.86
N GLY A 101 1.88 -4.87 0.23
CA GLY A 101 1.14 -3.77 0.83
C GLY A 101 -0.33 -3.80 0.39
N VAL A 102 -1.24 -3.95 1.34
CA VAL A 102 -2.68 -3.91 1.09
C VAL A 102 -3.21 -2.56 1.54
N LEU A 103 -3.72 -1.77 0.59
CA LEU A 103 -4.01 -0.35 0.82
C LEU A 103 -5.10 -0.10 1.87
N TYR A 104 -6.10 -0.98 1.97
CA TYR A 104 -7.15 -0.88 2.97
C TYR A 104 -7.53 -2.23 3.56
N GLY A 105 -8.19 -2.22 4.71
CA GLY A 105 -8.70 -3.41 5.39
C GLY A 105 -8.08 -3.60 6.77
N GLU A 106 -8.58 -4.60 7.49
CA GLU A 106 -8.11 -4.94 8.84
C GLU A 106 -7.64 -6.39 8.93
N ARG A 107 -8.16 -7.27 8.06
CA ARG A 107 -7.89 -8.69 8.09
C ARG A 107 -7.63 -9.22 6.69
N ILE A 108 -6.50 -9.86 6.52
CA ILE A 108 -6.11 -10.48 5.26
C ILE A 108 -6.81 -11.83 5.06
N SER A 109 -7.11 -12.17 3.79
CA SER A 109 -7.67 -13.46 3.38
C SER A 109 -6.68 -14.63 3.57
N ALA A 110 -7.17 -15.86 3.39
CA ALA A 110 -6.35 -17.07 3.44
C ALA A 110 -5.20 -17.03 2.40
N ASN A 111 -5.45 -16.46 1.21
CA ASN A 111 -4.43 -16.32 0.17
C ASN A 111 -3.27 -15.43 0.64
N TYR A 112 -3.55 -14.28 1.24
CA TYR A 112 -2.52 -13.44 1.83
C TYR A 112 -1.80 -14.10 2.99
N LYS A 113 -2.51 -14.87 3.83
CA LYS A 113 -1.89 -15.64 4.91
C LYS A 113 -0.88 -16.66 4.40
N THR A 114 -1.13 -17.24 3.24
CA THR A 114 -0.16 -18.12 2.58
C THR A 114 1.13 -17.37 2.23
N ILE A 115 1.02 -16.15 1.68
CA ILE A 115 2.19 -15.31 1.41
C ILE A 115 2.89 -14.92 2.71
N ALA A 116 2.12 -14.57 3.74
CA ALA A 116 2.61 -14.14 5.04
C ALA A 116 3.43 -15.21 5.81
N THR A 117 3.39 -16.47 5.37
CA THR A 117 4.29 -17.50 5.90
C THR A 117 5.75 -17.30 5.52
N THR A 118 6.03 -16.50 4.49
CA THR A 118 7.38 -16.31 3.93
C THR A 118 7.78 -14.85 3.84
N TYR A 119 6.85 -13.98 3.45
CA TYR A 119 7.07 -12.55 3.22
C TYR A 119 6.06 -11.72 3.99
N PRO A 120 6.44 -10.58 4.59
CA PRO A 120 5.51 -9.71 5.29
C PRO A 120 4.34 -9.27 4.39
N VAL A 121 3.14 -9.25 4.95
CA VAL A 121 1.94 -8.70 4.34
C VAL A 121 1.37 -7.67 5.30
N TYR A 122 1.48 -6.40 4.95
CA TYR A 122 0.95 -5.30 5.75
C TYR A 122 -0.39 -4.84 5.18
N CYS A 123 -1.40 -4.65 6.03
CA CYS A 123 -2.76 -4.34 5.62
C CYS A 123 -3.31 -3.10 6.32
N GLY A 124 -3.88 -2.19 5.53
CA GLY A 124 -4.54 -1.00 6.06
C GLY A 124 -3.63 -0.16 6.94
N ALA A 125 -4.01 0.07 8.18
CA ALA A 125 -3.28 0.95 9.10
C ALA A 125 -1.81 0.55 9.28
N GLU A 126 -1.50 -0.74 9.32
CA GLU A 126 -0.12 -1.25 9.44
C GLU A 126 0.71 -0.89 8.20
N PHE A 127 0.18 -1.09 6.99
CA PHE A 127 0.87 -0.72 5.75
C PHE A 127 1.21 0.78 5.70
N TRP A 128 0.23 1.61 6.04
CA TRP A 128 0.43 3.06 6.02
C TRP A 128 1.39 3.53 7.12
N GLU A 129 1.43 2.87 8.27
CA GLU A 129 2.42 3.16 9.32
C GLU A 129 3.87 2.86 8.84
N HIS A 130 4.09 1.75 8.13
CA HIS A 130 5.40 1.45 7.55
C HIS A 130 5.85 2.48 6.51
N ILE A 131 4.92 3.05 5.73
CA ILE A 131 5.24 4.09 4.74
C ILE A 131 5.51 5.44 5.40
N THR A 132 4.68 5.84 6.37
CA THR A 132 4.64 7.23 6.87
C THR A 132 5.26 7.41 8.26
N GLY A 133 5.37 6.36 9.05
CA GLY A 133 5.72 6.42 10.47
C GLY A 133 4.57 6.90 11.38
N ASP A 134 3.41 7.21 10.82
CA ASP A 134 2.27 7.75 11.56
C ASP A 134 1.12 6.71 11.66
N LYS A 135 0.89 6.22 12.88
CA LYS A 135 -0.20 5.29 13.21
C LYS A 135 -1.61 5.82 12.88
N THR A 136 -1.75 7.12 12.78
CA THR A 136 -3.04 7.79 12.56
C THR A 136 -3.31 8.08 11.10
N PHE A 137 -2.29 7.99 10.23
CA PHE A 137 -2.38 8.34 8.82
C PHE A 137 -3.52 7.62 8.09
N TYR A 138 -3.67 6.32 8.31
CA TYR A 138 -4.75 5.53 7.70
C TYR A 138 -6.15 6.09 8.00
N TYR A 139 -6.37 6.54 9.23
CA TYR A 139 -7.66 7.11 9.64
C TYR A 139 -7.87 8.52 9.10
N GLN A 140 -6.81 9.31 8.98
CA GLN A 140 -6.84 10.62 8.34
C GLN A 140 -7.16 10.47 6.84
N LEU A 141 -6.52 9.51 6.17
CA LEU A 141 -6.77 9.16 4.78
C LEU A 141 -8.23 8.72 4.57
N ALA A 142 -8.75 7.82 5.43
CA ALA A 142 -10.13 7.36 5.36
C ALA A 142 -11.14 8.49 5.57
N LYS A 143 -10.84 9.41 6.49
CA LYS A 143 -11.66 10.61 6.72
C LYS A 143 -11.67 11.52 5.50
N ALA A 144 -10.50 11.81 4.92
CA ALA A 144 -10.39 12.63 3.72
C ALA A 144 -11.17 12.02 2.54
N PHE A 145 -11.09 10.71 2.33
CA PHE A 145 -11.89 10.03 1.31
C PHE A 145 -13.41 10.14 1.57
N GLY A 146 -13.84 10.03 2.83
CA GLY A 146 -15.25 10.18 3.18
C GLY A 146 -15.77 11.58 2.86
N GLU A 147 -15.02 12.62 3.18
CA GLU A 147 -15.37 14.02 2.90
C GLU A 147 -15.48 14.26 1.39
N VAL A 148 -14.56 13.77 0.57
CA VAL A 148 -14.59 13.93 -0.88
C VAL A 148 -15.81 13.23 -1.50
N VAL A 149 -16.13 12.01 -1.06
CA VAL A 149 -17.30 11.28 -1.58
C VAL A 149 -18.62 11.99 -1.23
N GLU A 150 -18.69 12.66 -0.09
CA GLU A 150 -19.86 13.44 0.32
C GLU A 150 -20.01 14.75 -0.48
N GLU A 151 -18.90 15.44 -0.80
CA GLU A 151 -18.92 16.74 -1.49
C GLU A 151 -19.10 16.63 -3.01
N ASP A 152 -18.34 15.74 -3.67
CA ASP A 152 -18.20 15.71 -5.13
C ASP A 152 -18.82 14.49 -5.82
N GLY A 153 -19.33 13.54 -5.07
CA GLY A 153 -19.80 12.27 -5.62
C GLY A 153 -18.66 11.37 -6.13
N ILE A 154 -18.94 10.52 -7.14
CA ILE A 154 -18.08 9.41 -7.54
C ILE A 154 -16.85 9.83 -8.37
N ASP A 155 -16.78 11.08 -8.84
CA ASP A 155 -15.78 11.54 -9.84
C ASP A 155 -14.59 12.30 -9.22
N GLY A 156 -14.46 12.31 -7.89
CA GLY A 156 -13.44 13.06 -7.16
C GLY A 156 -12.03 12.43 -7.12
N SER A 157 -11.62 11.59 -8.08
CA SER A 157 -10.33 10.90 -8.04
C SER A 157 -9.11 11.83 -7.96
N SER A 158 -9.14 12.96 -8.68
CA SER A 158 -8.07 13.96 -8.65
C SER A 158 -7.99 14.69 -7.30
N LEU A 159 -9.13 14.98 -6.70
CA LEU A 159 -9.23 15.67 -5.42
C LEU A 159 -8.79 14.75 -4.25
N ILE A 160 -9.14 13.47 -4.33
CA ILE A 160 -8.67 12.46 -3.38
C ILE A 160 -7.14 12.36 -3.40
N LEU A 161 -6.55 12.34 -4.60
CA LEU A 161 -5.10 12.27 -4.75
C LEU A 161 -4.42 13.53 -4.21
N GLN A 162 -4.98 14.69 -4.45
CA GLN A 162 -4.47 15.95 -3.91
C GLN A 162 -4.53 15.95 -2.37
N LYS A 163 -5.62 15.47 -1.75
CA LYS A 163 -5.70 15.31 -0.30
C LYS A 163 -4.70 14.31 0.26
N VAL A 164 -4.42 13.21 -0.45
CA VAL A 164 -3.35 12.28 -0.07
C VAL A 164 -1.98 12.95 -0.09
N GLU A 165 -1.68 13.71 -1.13
CA GLU A 165 -0.44 14.47 -1.24
C GLU A 165 -0.32 15.54 -0.14
N ASP A 166 -1.40 16.25 0.15
CA ASP A 166 -1.42 17.28 1.20
C ASP A 166 -1.17 16.68 2.58
N ILE A 167 -1.83 15.56 2.90
CA ILE A 167 -1.63 14.85 4.17
C ILE A 167 -0.19 14.31 4.27
N ALA A 168 0.34 13.72 3.21
CA ALA A 168 1.71 13.23 3.18
C ALA A 168 2.74 14.35 3.36
N ARG A 169 2.49 15.52 2.76
CA ARG A 169 3.33 16.72 2.92
C ARG A 169 3.30 17.24 4.36
N GLU A 170 2.12 17.34 4.98
CA GLU A 170 1.97 17.74 6.38
C GLU A 170 2.72 16.83 7.36
N ILE A 171 2.75 15.52 7.08
CA ILE A 171 3.47 14.55 7.91
C ILE A 171 4.97 14.74 7.77
N THR A 172 5.47 14.95 6.55
CA THR A 172 6.90 15.18 6.30
C THR A 172 7.37 16.47 6.96
N GLU A 173 6.56 17.53 6.97
CA GLU A 173 6.89 18.81 7.62
C GLU A 173 6.84 18.74 9.15
N LYS A 174 6.04 17.85 9.74
CA LYS A 174 5.94 17.67 11.21
C LYS A 174 6.97 16.68 11.77
N GLY A 175 7.55 15.84 10.91
CA GLY A 175 8.54 14.81 11.28
C GLY A 175 10.01 15.27 11.15
N GLY A 176 10.26 16.46 10.65
CA GLY A 176 11.58 17.13 10.62
C GLY A 176 11.70 18.11 11.77
#